data_08b985791ca3282ac74d52c07b2474e2
#
_entry.id   08b985791ca3282ac74d52c07b2474e2
#
_cell.length_a   1.000
_cell.length_b   1.000
_cell.length_c   1.000
_cell.angle_alpha   90.00
_cell.angle_beta   90.00
_cell.angle_gamma   90.00
#
_symmetry.space_group_name_H-M   'P 1'
#
loop_
_entity.id
_entity.type
_entity.pdbx_description
1 polymer ?
#
loop_
_entity_poly.entity_id
_entity_poly.type
_entity_poly.pdbx_seq_one_letter_code
_entity_poly.pdbx_strand_id
1 'polypeptide(L)'
;MVFKCHNCGVGRTLPNFLKDQAPDLYDEYIMERYKKGSTGKGSYVPKPKFEKPVFKKKGHLPSIEELNRGHPAREYLEHRQIPQRYFSEIFFADRFYEWVNKSKSQFEKIDVDQPRIVIPFKDREGTWFGFQGRSLNPGDKLRYITIMLDESRIKVFGLDRINFNKTVYITEGPFDSLFIDNAIAMAGADVDWELIKDKEVVFVYDNEQRNSEIINRMKKVIDRGYEVVVWPSNLKEKDLNDMKMAGHDVQSLVEFNTYSGLEAQIKLSEWKKV
;
A
#
# COMPACT_ATOMS: atom_id res chain seq x y z
N MET A 1 35.72 -1.63 -5.33
CA MET A 1 35.40 -0.46 -6.18
C MET A 1 33.95 -0.56 -6.57
N VAL A 2 33.18 0.51 -6.41
CA VAL A 2 31.75 0.59 -6.78
C VAL A 2 31.60 1.75 -7.75
N PHE A 3 30.92 1.51 -8.87
CA PHE A 3 30.58 2.51 -9.87
C PHE A 3 29.16 2.98 -9.63
N LYS A 4 28.94 4.28 -9.73
CA LYS A 4 27.60 4.87 -9.63
C LYS A 4 27.37 5.76 -10.85
N CYS A 5 26.27 5.50 -11.54
CA CYS A 5 25.87 6.35 -12.66
C CYS A 5 25.34 7.69 -12.15
N HIS A 6 25.89 8.80 -12.64
CA HIS A 6 25.44 10.14 -12.24
C HIS A 6 24.09 10.53 -12.84
N ASN A 7 23.69 9.86 -13.93
CA ASN A 7 22.44 10.16 -14.62
C ASN A 7 21.24 9.39 -14.05
N CYS A 8 21.40 8.07 -13.78
CA CYS A 8 20.30 7.22 -13.30
C CYS A 8 20.45 6.76 -11.84
N GLY A 9 21.55 7.10 -11.15
CA GLY A 9 21.80 6.77 -9.76
C GLY A 9 22.13 5.30 -9.45
N VAL A 10 22.09 4.41 -10.46
CA VAL A 10 22.36 2.98 -10.27
C VAL A 10 23.82 2.76 -9.89
N GLY A 11 24.05 2.07 -8.76
CA GLY A 11 25.37 1.66 -8.30
C GLY A 11 25.65 0.20 -8.65
N ARG A 12 26.87 -0.12 -9.11
CA ARG A 12 27.31 -1.47 -9.43
C ARG A 12 28.72 -1.74 -8.93
N THR A 13 28.97 -2.98 -8.50
CA THR A 13 30.35 -3.44 -8.22
C THR A 13 31.11 -3.61 -9.53
N LEU A 14 32.45 -3.52 -9.49
CA LEU A 14 33.30 -3.69 -10.68
C LEU A 14 32.99 -4.99 -11.45
N PRO A 15 32.84 -6.17 -10.82
CA PRO A 15 32.46 -7.40 -11.55
C PRO A 15 31.14 -7.25 -12.30
N ASN A 16 30.10 -6.73 -11.66
CA ASN A 16 28.79 -6.58 -12.29
C ASN A 16 28.80 -5.51 -13.41
N PHE A 17 29.61 -4.47 -13.23
CA PHE A 17 29.79 -3.45 -14.26
C PHE A 17 30.49 -4.04 -15.51
N LEU A 18 31.56 -4.79 -15.33
CA LEU A 18 32.28 -5.44 -16.43
C LEU A 18 31.41 -6.47 -17.14
N LYS A 19 30.67 -7.28 -16.38
CA LYS A 19 29.76 -8.29 -16.95
C LYS A 19 28.72 -7.69 -17.90
N ASP A 20 28.22 -6.48 -17.58
CA ASP A 20 27.18 -5.84 -18.38
C ASP A 20 27.73 -5.01 -19.55
N GLN A 21 28.91 -4.39 -19.39
CA GLN A 21 29.44 -3.42 -20.36
C GLN A 21 30.57 -3.97 -21.21
N ALA A 22 31.28 -4.99 -20.74
CA ALA A 22 32.44 -5.57 -21.42
C ALA A 22 32.65 -7.03 -20.99
N PRO A 23 31.85 -7.98 -21.53
CA PRO A 23 31.90 -9.39 -21.13
C PRO A 23 33.30 -10.01 -21.29
N ASP A 24 34.02 -9.65 -22.34
CA ASP A 24 35.39 -10.18 -22.59
C ASP A 24 36.36 -9.74 -21.48
N LEU A 25 36.26 -8.50 -21.03
CA LEU A 25 37.06 -7.99 -19.89
C LEU A 25 36.59 -8.57 -18.56
N TYR A 26 35.33 -8.98 -18.44
CA TYR A 26 34.84 -9.67 -17.27
C TYR A 26 35.51 -11.04 -17.11
N ASP A 27 35.60 -11.81 -18.18
CA ASP A 27 36.23 -13.14 -18.17
C ASP A 27 37.71 -13.03 -17.85
N GLU A 28 38.40 -12.05 -18.42
CA GLU A 28 39.81 -11.76 -18.13
C GLU A 28 40.00 -11.37 -16.64
N TYR A 29 39.15 -10.48 -16.12
CA TYR A 29 39.14 -10.08 -14.72
C TYR A 29 38.92 -11.26 -13.77
N ILE A 30 38.02 -12.18 -14.08
CA ILE A 30 37.76 -13.39 -13.30
C ILE A 30 38.97 -14.31 -13.30
N MET A 31 39.58 -14.51 -14.48
CA MET A 31 40.79 -15.33 -14.64
C MET A 31 41.98 -14.77 -13.87
N GLU A 32 42.16 -13.46 -13.88
CA GLU A 32 43.23 -12.80 -13.13
C GLU A 32 43.03 -12.94 -11.61
N ARG A 33 41.80 -12.79 -11.12
CA ARG A 33 41.47 -13.04 -9.72
C ARG A 33 41.69 -14.50 -9.31
N TYR A 34 41.37 -15.43 -10.20
CA TYR A 34 41.63 -16.86 -9.97
C TYR A 34 43.13 -17.13 -9.83
N LYS A 35 43.97 -16.60 -10.76
CA LYS A 35 45.42 -16.71 -10.71
C LYS A 35 46.02 -16.09 -9.43
N LYS A 36 45.43 -15.04 -8.89
CA LYS A 36 45.85 -14.37 -7.65
C LYS A 36 45.28 -15.03 -6.39
N GLY A 37 44.62 -16.20 -6.49
CA GLY A 37 44.02 -16.91 -5.37
C GLY A 37 42.83 -16.18 -4.71
N SER A 38 42.28 -15.15 -5.37
CA SER A 38 41.20 -14.30 -4.84
C SER A 38 39.79 -14.83 -5.20
N THR A 39 39.71 -15.92 -5.96
CA THR A 39 38.47 -16.60 -6.31
C THR A 39 38.46 -17.98 -5.70
N GLY A 40 38.33 -18.09 -4.44
CA GLY A 40 38.31 -19.40 -3.83
C GLY A 40 37.74 -19.35 -2.45
N LYS A 41 36.64 -20.02 -2.24
CA LYS A 41 35.93 -20.18 -0.97
C LYS A 41 35.65 -18.80 -0.35
N GLY A 42 34.55 -18.22 -0.76
CA GLY A 42 34.05 -17.03 -0.12
C GLY A 42 34.14 -17.22 1.37
N SER A 43 34.87 -16.33 2.05
CA SER A 43 34.62 -16.14 3.46
C SER A 43 33.10 -15.99 3.57
N TYR A 44 32.48 -16.88 4.29
CA TYR A 44 31.08 -16.76 4.68
C TYR A 44 30.99 -15.45 5.45
N VAL A 45 30.74 -14.36 4.76
CA VAL A 45 30.28 -13.14 5.36
C VAL A 45 28.84 -13.46 5.72
N PRO A 46 28.55 -13.67 7.00
CA PRO A 46 27.15 -13.89 7.40
C PRO A 46 26.39 -12.70 6.83
N LYS A 47 25.38 -12.98 6.01
CA LYS A 47 24.44 -11.94 5.57
C LYS A 47 24.03 -11.24 6.85
N PRO A 48 24.21 -9.91 6.96
CA PRO A 48 23.76 -9.22 8.15
C PRO A 48 22.30 -9.63 8.35
N LYS A 49 22.02 -10.32 9.45
CA LYS A 49 20.65 -10.54 9.88
C LYS A 49 20.17 -9.15 10.30
N PHE A 50 19.54 -8.46 9.36
CA PHE A 50 18.72 -7.33 9.71
C PHE A 50 17.63 -7.91 10.61
N GLU A 51 17.74 -7.69 11.91
CA GLU A 51 16.63 -7.93 12.81
C GLU A 51 15.49 -7.09 12.25
N LYS A 52 14.42 -7.77 11.88
CA LYS A 52 13.20 -7.06 11.45
C LYS A 52 12.89 -6.06 12.56
N PRO A 53 12.72 -4.78 12.25
CA PRO A 53 12.41 -3.80 13.29
C PRO A 53 11.13 -4.27 13.98
N VAL A 54 11.28 -4.78 15.19
CA VAL A 54 10.12 -5.13 16.03
C VAL A 54 9.62 -3.83 16.59
N PHE A 55 8.42 -3.42 16.20
CA PHE A 55 7.73 -2.29 16.81
C PHE A 55 7.50 -2.62 18.29
N LYS A 56 8.44 -2.20 19.13
CA LYS A 56 8.26 -2.29 20.58
C LYS A 56 7.17 -1.27 20.94
N LYS A 57 6.01 -1.76 21.39
CA LYS A 57 4.94 -0.94 21.98
C LYS A 57 5.51 -0.10 23.15
N LYS A 58 6.21 0.98 22.85
CA LYS A 58 6.59 1.98 23.84
C LYS A 58 5.56 3.10 23.81
N GLY A 59 4.50 2.92 24.57
CA GLY A 59 3.35 3.79 24.70
C GLY A 59 2.09 3.09 24.20
N HIS A 60 1.11 2.93 25.07
CA HIS A 60 -0.21 2.43 24.68
C HIS A 60 -0.82 3.42 23.67
N LEU A 61 -1.13 2.93 22.48
CA LEU A 61 -1.89 3.67 21.48
C LEU A 61 -3.33 3.18 21.61
N PRO A 62 -4.27 4.02 22.08
CA PRO A 62 -5.65 3.58 22.26
C PRO A 62 -6.26 3.22 20.91
N SER A 63 -6.98 2.10 20.86
CA SER A 63 -7.83 1.78 19.72
C SER A 63 -9.04 2.72 19.70
N ILE A 64 -9.69 2.85 18.55
CA ILE A 64 -10.92 3.64 18.43
C ILE A 64 -12.03 3.09 19.34
N GLU A 65 -12.04 1.78 19.59
CA GLU A 65 -12.98 1.12 20.48
C GLU A 65 -12.82 1.60 21.95
N GLU A 66 -11.59 1.83 22.39
CA GLU A 66 -11.26 2.30 23.75
C GLU A 66 -11.59 3.79 23.97
N LEU A 67 -11.82 4.55 22.90
CA LEU A 67 -12.14 5.97 23.02
C LEU A 67 -13.60 6.20 23.42
N ASN A 68 -13.83 7.25 24.20
CA ASN A 68 -15.18 7.68 24.59
C ASN A 68 -16.03 8.03 23.35
N ARG A 69 -17.35 7.91 23.45
CA ARG A 69 -18.29 8.16 22.34
C ARG A 69 -18.22 9.58 21.78
N GLY A 70 -17.88 10.59 22.54
CA GLY A 70 -17.71 11.98 22.06
C GLY A 70 -16.30 12.30 21.55
N HIS A 71 -15.41 11.31 21.43
CA HIS A 71 -14.04 11.57 20.97
C HIS A 71 -14.01 11.82 19.45
N PRO A 72 -13.35 12.90 18.95
CA PRO A 72 -13.37 13.29 17.53
C PRO A 72 -12.95 12.17 16.56
N ALA A 73 -11.97 11.35 16.94
CA ALA A 73 -11.52 10.25 16.07
C ALA A 73 -12.58 9.14 15.97
N ARG A 74 -13.31 8.87 17.06
CA ARG A 74 -14.39 7.88 17.07
C ARG A 74 -15.59 8.41 16.28
N GLU A 75 -16.02 9.65 16.52
CA GLU A 75 -17.08 10.31 15.78
C GLU A 75 -16.78 10.37 14.27
N TYR A 76 -15.51 10.59 13.90
CA TYR A 76 -15.08 10.56 12.52
C TYR A 76 -15.34 9.21 11.83
N LEU A 77 -15.03 8.07 12.49
CA LEU A 77 -15.30 6.75 11.94
C LEU A 77 -16.81 6.43 11.93
N GLU A 78 -17.52 6.80 13.00
CA GLU A 78 -18.97 6.62 13.11
C GLU A 78 -19.71 7.40 12.03
N HIS A 79 -19.34 8.67 11.80
CA HIS A 79 -19.92 9.50 10.74
C HIS A 79 -19.68 8.89 9.35
N ARG A 80 -18.49 8.32 9.11
CA ARG A 80 -18.17 7.60 7.87
C ARG A 80 -18.80 6.22 7.77
N GLN A 81 -19.59 5.81 8.75
CA GLN A 81 -20.21 4.49 8.82
C GLN A 81 -19.21 3.33 8.73
N ILE A 82 -17.95 3.53 9.17
CA ILE A 82 -16.98 2.44 9.24
C ILE A 82 -17.52 1.35 10.17
N PRO A 83 -17.54 0.07 9.74
CA PRO A 83 -18.08 -1.01 10.57
C PRO A 83 -17.37 -1.12 11.91
N GLN A 84 -18.14 -1.16 13.01
CA GLN A 84 -17.61 -1.16 14.38
C GLN A 84 -16.65 -2.31 14.67
N ARG A 85 -16.78 -3.44 13.96
CA ARG A 85 -15.86 -4.59 14.06
C ARG A 85 -14.39 -4.22 13.82
N TYR A 86 -14.11 -3.10 13.16
CA TYR A 86 -12.75 -2.62 12.88
C TYR A 86 -12.24 -1.58 13.89
N PHE A 87 -13.05 -1.15 14.86
CA PHE A 87 -12.66 -0.12 15.82
C PHE A 87 -11.54 -0.56 16.76
N SER A 88 -11.43 -1.85 17.04
CA SER A 88 -10.32 -2.43 17.81
C SER A 88 -9.01 -2.52 17.00
N GLU A 89 -9.08 -2.39 15.67
CA GLU A 89 -7.93 -2.53 14.78
C GLU A 89 -7.38 -1.20 14.27
N ILE A 90 -8.10 -0.11 14.49
CA ILE A 90 -7.74 1.27 14.15
C ILE A 90 -7.42 2.01 15.43
N PHE A 91 -6.37 2.82 15.43
CA PHE A 91 -5.83 3.44 16.62
C PHE A 91 -5.85 4.97 16.51
N PHE A 92 -5.60 5.65 17.62
CA PHE A 92 -5.52 7.10 17.67
C PHE A 92 -4.21 7.54 18.34
N ALA A 93 -3.51 8.47 17.69
CA ALA A 93 -2.33 9.14 18.22
C ALA A 93 -2.63 10.63 18.39
N ASP A 94 -2.70 11.09 19.63
CA ASP A 94 -2.91 12.51 19.96
C ASP A 94 -1.72 13.38 19.50
N ARG A 95 -0.52 12.85 19.68
CA ARG A 95 0.76 13.43 19.24
C ARG A 95 1.44 12.48 18.25
N PHE A 96 1.00 12.55 17.00
CA PHE A 96 1.38 11.57 15.99
C PHE A 96 2.87 11.60 15.65
N TYR A 97 3.47 12.77 15.45
CA TYR A 97 4.87 12.87 15.05
C TYR A 97 5.83 12.42 16.15
N GLU A 98 5.56 12.81 17.40
CA GLU A 98 6.33 12.30 18.55
C GLU A 98 6.18 10.79 18.73
N TRP A 99 4.96 10.28 18.56
CA TRP A 99 4.71 8.85 18.65
C TRP A 99 5.48 8.08 17.57
N VAL A 100 5.50 8.56 16.33
CA VAL A 100 6.28 7.98 15.23
C VAL A 100 7.76 7.99 15.57
N ASN A 101 8.30 9.13 16.02
CA ASN A 101 9.72 9.28 16.32
C ASN A 101 10.22 8.39 17.48
N LYS A 102 9.34 7.95 18.37
CA LYS A 102 9.69 6.93 19.40
C LYS A 102 10.03 5.56 18.81
N SER A 103 9.55 5.30 17.60
CA SER A 103 9.68 4.01 16.93
C SER A 103 10.65 4.06 15.74
N LYS A 104 10.55 5.13 14.96
CA LYS A 104 11.38 5.41 13.79
C LYS A 104 11.60 6.92 13.72
N SER A 105 12.84 7.37 13.85
CA SER A 105 13.17 8.79 13.70
C SER A 105 12.89 9.22 12.25
N GLN A 106 11.75 9.86 12.03
CA GLN A 106 11.25 10.26 10.71
C GLN A 106 11.12 11.78 10.58
N PHE A 107 10.85 12.48 11.68
CA PHE A 107 10.61 13.91 11.70
C PHE A 107 11.71 14.61 12.49
N GLU A 108 12.54 15.41 11.79
CA GLU A 108 13.69 16.12 12.41
C GLU A 108 13.22 17.28 13.30
N LYS A 109 12.19 17.99 12.89
CA LYS A 109 11.59 19.10 13.63
C LYS A 109 10.09 18.90 13.76
N ILE A 110 9.60 19.00 14.98
CA ILE A 110 8.19 18.94 15.30
C ILE A 110 7.83 20.30 15.91
N ASP A 111 7.50 21.25 15.05
CA ASP A 111 7.06 22.59 15.51
C ASP A 111 5.65 22.52 16.10
N VAL A 112 4.76 21.80 15.46
CA VAL A 112 3.39 21.52 15.92
C VAL A 112 3.05 20.07 15.66
N ASP A 113 2.74 19.30 16.69
CA ASP A 113 2.24 17.94 16.53
C ASP A 113 0.72 17.94 16.29
N GLN A 114 0.24 16.91 15.60
CA GLN A 114 -1.15 16.82 15.19
C GLN A 114 -1.74 15.46 15.57
N PRO A 115 -3.01 15.43 16.02
CA PRO A 115 -3.71 14.17 16.23
C PRO A 115 -4.04 13.49 14.90
N ARG A 116 -3.83 12.18 14.85
CA ARG A 116 -4.16 11.35 13.67
C ARG A 116 -4.75 10.01 14.05
N ILE A 117 -5.65 9.54 13.21
CA ILE A 117 -6.07 8.14 13.22
C ILE A 117 -4.95 7.30 12.61
N VAL A 118 -4.56 6.23 13.26
CA VAL A 118 -3.49 5.33 12.85
C VAL A 118 -4.09 4.04 12.31
N ILE A 119 -3.81 3.74 11.05
CA ILE A 119 -4.31 2.59 10.31
C ILE A 119 -3.12 1.65 10.05
N PRO A 120 -2.95 0.56 10.80
CA PRO A 120 -1.78 -0.30 10.71
C PRO A 120 -1.81 -1.20 9.46
N PHE A 121 -0.66 -1.37 8.83
CA PHE A 121 -0.42 -2.41 7.84
C PHE A 121 0.17 -3.62 8.55
N LYS A 122 -0.59 -4.72 8.58
CA LYS A 122 -0.24 -5.95 9.29
C LYS A 122 0.00 -7.09 8.30
N ASP A 123 0.96 -7.94 8.61
CA ASP A 123 1.10 -9.21 7.91
C ASP A 123 0.10 -10.26 8.44
N ARG A 124 0.18 -11.47 7.88
CA ARG A 124 -0.74 -12.57 8.26
C ARG A 124 -0.60 -13.01 9.71
N GLU A 125 0.55 -12.75 10.30
CA GLU A 125 0.85 -13.01 11.71
C GLU A 125 0.42 -11.85 12.63
N GLY A 126 -0.15 -10.77 12.05
CA GLY A 126 -0.58 -9.58 12.77
C GLY A 126 0.55 -8.61 13.14
N THR A 127 1.77 -8.83 12.64
CA THR A 127 2.91 -7.95 12.88
C THR A 127 2.80 -6.69 12.03
N TRP A 128 2.97 -5.52 12.64
CA TRP A 128 2.96 -4.25 11.93
C TRP A 128 4.23 -4.06 11.11
N PHE A 129 4.10 -3.85 9.82
CA PHE A 129 5.20 -3.51 8.92
C PHE A 129 5.12 -2.07 8.39
N GLY A 130 4.06 -1.37 8.68
CA GLY A 130 3.83 0.02 8.34
C GLY A 130 2.49 0.50 8.88
N PHE A 131 2.18 1.76 8.65
CA PHE A 131 0.88 2.33 8.99
C PHE A 131 0.63 3.63 8.22
N GLN A 132 -0.63 4.03 8.13
CA GLN A 132 -1.03 5.36 7.70
C GLN A 132 -1.57 6.18 8.87
N GLY A 133 -1.16 7.44 8.94
CA GLY A 133 -1.71 8.46 9.84
C GLY A 133 -2.71 9.35 9.10
N ARG A 134 -4.02 9.20 9.34
CA ARG A 134 -5.07 10.05 8.77
C ARG A 134 -5.31 11.27 9.64
N SER A 135 -5.18 12.46 9.08
CA SER A 135 -5.53 13.71 9.78
C SER A 135 -7.04 13.81 10.01
N LEU A 136 -7.41 14.32 11.18
CA LEU A 136 -8.79 14.70 11.52
C LEU A 136 -9.15 16.10 11.02
N ASN A 137 -8.14 16.93 10.71
CA ASN A 137 -8.37 18.29 10.22
C ASN A 137 -8.60 18.27 8.70
N PRO A 138 -9.79 18.71 8.21
CA PRO A 138 -10.08 18.77 6.78
C PRO A 138 -9.17 19.74 6.00
N GLY A 139 -8.61 20.75 6.67
CA GLY A 139 -7.73 21.75 6.09
C GLY A 139 -6.28 21.29 5.91
N ASP A 140 -5.90 20.15 6.43
CA ASP A 140 -4.53 19.66 6.30
C ASP A 140 -4.19 19.30 4.86
N LYS A 141 -3.07 19.87 4.37
CA LYS A 141 -2.53 19.54 3.04
C LYS A 141 -2.15 18.06 2.92
N LEU A 142 -1.61 17.48 3.99
CA LEU A 142 -1.24 16.06 4.07
C LEU A 142 -2.32 15.29 4.84
N ARG A 143 -3.37 14.92 4.14
CA ARG A 143 -4.46 14.12 4.72
C ARG A 143 -3.99 12.77 5.22
N TYR A 144 -3.07 12.12 4.50
CA TYR A 144 -2.49 10.83 4.84
C TYR A 144 -0.96 10.95 4.89
N ILE A 145 -0.37 10.36 5.91
CA ILE A 145 1.09 10.18 6.02
C ILE A 145 1.32 8.69 6.18
N THR A 146 2.10 8.10 5.26
CA THR A 146 2.44 6.67 5.32
C THR A 146 3.85 6.50 5.88
N ILE A 147 3.99 5.67 6.88
CA ILE A 147 5.26 5.30 7.52
C ILE A 147 5.45 3.79 7.35
N MET A 148 6.54 3.40 6.70
CA MET A 148 6.95 2.01 6.60
C MET A 148 7.95 1.70 7.69
N LEU A 149 7.67 0.67 8.49
CA LEU A 149 8.60 0.13 9.50
C LEU A 149 9.58 -0.82 8.82
N ASP A 150 9.13 -1.53 7.79
CA ASP A 150 9.94 -2.36 6.93
C ASP A 150 9.85 -1.83 5.49
N GLU A 151 10.90 -1.12 5.04
CA GLU A 151 10.97 -0.50 3.71
C GLU A 151 11.05 -1.53 2.56
N SER A 152 11.31 -2.79 2.87
CA SER A 152 11.33 -3.86 1.87
C SER A 152 9.93 -4.35 1.48
N ARG A 153 8.91 -3.95 2.23
CA ARG A 153 7.52 -4.38 2.02
C ARG A 153 6.71 -3.33 1.27
N ILE A 154 5.72 -3.81 0.55
CA ILE A 154 4.79 -2.98 -0.21
C ILE A 154 3.71 -2.42 0.72
N LYS A 155 3.24 -1.21 0.41
CA LYS A 155 2.19 -0.52 1.15
C LYS A 155 0.83 -1.16 0.86
N VAL A 156 0.48 -2.17 1.62
CA VAL A 156 -0.81 -2.87 1.51
C VAL A 156 -1.47 -2.96 2.87
N PHE A 157 -2.74 -2.56 2.94
CA PHE A 157 -3.57 -2.69 4.11
C PHE A 157 -4.49 -3.92 3.99
N GLY A 158 -4.68 -4.66 5.07
CA GLY A 158 -5.65 -5.76 5.14
C GLY A 158 -5.10 -7.15 4.85
N LEU A 159 -3.77 -7.35 4.77
CA LEU A 159 -3.17 -8.67 4.51
C LEU A 159 -3.43 -9.68 5.63
N ASP A 160 -3.64 -9.20 6.85
CA ASP A 160 -3.89 -10.02 8.04
C ASP A 160 -5.27 -10.72 8.05
N ARG A 161 -6.21 -10.25 7.22
CA ARG A 161 -7.59 -10.75 7.18
C ARG A 161 -8.03 -11.32 5.84
N ILE A 162 -7.15 -11.30 4.82
CA ILE A 162 -7.50 -11.73 3.47
C ILE A 162 -7.45 -13.25 3.29
N ASN A 163 -8.42 -13.80 2.58
CA ASN A 163 -8.43 -15.18 2.14
C ASN A 163 -8.21 -15.26 0.63
N PHE A 164 -7.02 -15.64 0.21
CA PHE A 164 -6.64 -15.77 -1.21
C PHE A 164 -7.27 -16.96 -1.94
N ASN A 165 -8.07 -17.79 -1.27
CA ASN A 165 -8.87 -18.83 -1.91
C ASN A 165 -10.27 -18.35 -2.33
N LYS A 166 -10.55 -17.07 -2.13
CA LYS A 166 -11.77 -16.38 -2.54
C LYS A 166 -11.38 -15.18 -3.40
N THR A 167 -12.30 -14.65 -4.15
CA THR A 167 -12.14 -13.38 -4.88
C THR A 167 -11.64 -12.29 -3.94
N VAL A 168 -10.55 -11.65 -4.31
CA VAL A 168 -9.90 -10.58 -3.56
C VAL A 168 -10.25 -9.25 -4.20
N TYR A 169 -10.83 -8.34 -3.43
CA TYR A 169 -11.08 -6.97 -3.89
C TYR A 169 -9.91 -6.07 -3.50
N ILE A 170 -9.48 -5.22 -4.44
CA ILE A 170 -8.38 -4.27 -4.23
C ILE A 170 -8.90 -2.86 -4.41
N THR A 171 -8.91 -2.08 -3.33
CA THR A 171 -9.31 -0.68 -3.30
C THR A 171 -8.11 0.27 -3.26
N GLU A 172 -8.32 1.57 -3.49
CA GLU A 172 -7.28 2.58 -3.35
C GLU A 172 -7.00 2.92 -1.89
N GLY A 173 -8.05 3.18 -1.12
CA GLY A 173 -7.97 3.62 0.27
C GLY A 173 -8.25 2.53 1.30
N PRO A 174 -7.54 2.53 2.45
CA PRO A 174 -7.80 1.58 3.53
C PRO A 174 -9.25 1.59 4.02
N PHE A 175 -9.88 2.76 4.18
CA PHE A 175 -11.25 2.84 4.66
C PHE A 175 -12.24 2.24 3.67
N ASP A 176 -12.02 2.41 2.38
CA ASP A 176 -12.88 1.86 1.33
C ASP A 176 -12.91 0.33 1.38
N SER A 177 -11.76 -0.29 1.63
CA SER A 177 -11.67 -1.75 1.77
C SER A 177 -12.45 -2.33 2.95
N LEU A 178 -12.87 -1.50 3.91
CA LEU A 178 -13.63 -1.95 5.08
C LEU A 178 -15.13 -2.15 4.79
N PHE A 179 -15.59 -1.71 3.63
CA PHE A 179 -16.99 -1.85 3.20
C PHE A 179 -17.23 -3.07 2.30
N ILE A 180 -16.17 -3.74 1.88
CA ILE A 180 -16.22 -4.91 1.00
C ILE A 180 -15.63 -6.10 1.75
N ASP A 181 -16.26 -7.25 1.61
CA ASP A 181 -15.73 -8.49 2.17
C ASP A 181 -14.49 -8.95 1.38
N ASN A 182 -13.51 -9.52 2.08
CA ASN A 182 -12.28 -10.02 1.50
C ASN A 182 -11.49 -8.98 0.68
N ALA A 183 -11.34 -7.76 1.22
CA ALA A 183 -10.70 -6.65 0.53
C ALA A 183 -9.38 -6.22 1.18
N ILE A 184 -8.44 -5.79 0.32
CA ILE A 184 -7.19 -5.10 0.67
C ILE A 184 -7.16 -3.72 0.03
N ALA A 185 -6.26 -2.86 0.50
CA ALA A 185 -6.07 -1.54 -0.11
C ALA A 185 -4.61 -1.29 -0.46
N MET A 186 -4.38 -0.62 -1.60
CA MET A 186 -3.05 -0.25 -2.09
C MET A 186 -2.38 0.87 -1.28
N ALA A 187 -3.14 1.60 -0.50
CA ALA A 187 -2.65 2.67 0.39
C ALA A 187 -1.70 3.70 -0.29
N GLY A 188 -1.96 4.04 -1.55
CA GLY A 188 -1.18 4.98 -2.34
C GLY A 188 0.05 4.37 -3.02
N ALA A 189 0.17 3.05 -3.07
CA ALA A 189 1.21 2.33 -3.80
C ALA A 189 0.68 1.78 -5.15
N ASP A 190 1.59 1.33 -5.99
CA ASP A 190 1.25 0.45 -7.10
C ASP A 190 0.93 -0.96 -6.59
N VAL A 191 0.26 -1.74 -7.44
CA VAL A 191 -0.11 -3.12 -7.13
C VAL A 191 1.13 -4.01 -7.06
N ASP A 192 1.21 -4.85 -6.05
CA ASP A 192 2.13 -5.98 -6.03
C ASP A 192 1.58 -7.11 -6.90
N TRP A 193 2.05 -7.17 -8.15
CA TRP A 193 1.61 -8.18 -9.11
C TRP A 193 1.99 -9.61 -8.70
N GLU A 194 3.08 -9.79 -7.95
CA GLU A 194 3.48 -11.11 -7.44
C GLU A 194 2.57 -11.59 -6.30
N LEU A 195 2.08 -10.66 -5.47
CA LEU A 195 1.14 -10.96 -4.39
C LEU A 195 -0.18 -11.54 -4.91
N ILE A 196 -0.65 -11.03 -6.05
CA ILE A 196 -1.97 -11.35 -6.63
C ILE A 196 -1.89 -12.32 -7.81
N LYS A 197 -0.71 -12.77 -8.17
CA LYS A 197 -0.50 -13.72 -9.25
C LYS A 197 -1.30 -14.99 -9.02
N ASP A 198 -1.96 -15.47 -10.06
CA ASP A 198 -2.81 -16.68 -10.06
C ASP A 198 -3.95 -16.62 -9.02
N LYS A 199 -4.42 -15.42 -8.68
CA LYS A 199 -5.56 -15.18 -7.79
C LYS A 199 -6.72 -14.55 -8.55
N GLU A 200 -7.93 -14.85 -8.10
CA GLU A 200 -9.12 -14.14 -8.53
C GLU A 200 -9.15 -12.76 -7.87
N VAL A 201 -9.01 -11.72 -8.67
CA VAL A 201 -8.87 -10.35 -8.17
C VAL A 201 -9.76 -9.39 -8.94
N VAL A 202 -10.47 -8.56 -8.20
CA VAL A 202 -11.29 -7.46 -8.71
C VAL A 202 -10.72 -6.13 -8.23
N PHE A 203 -10.39 -5.24 -9.15
CA PHE A 203 -9.93 -3.90 -8.82
C PHE A 203 -11.09 -2.92 -8.71
N VAL A 204 -11.11 -2.17 -7.61
CA VAL A 204 -12.16 -1.21 -7.28
C VAL A 204 -11.52 0.17 -7.12
N TYR A 205 -11.59 0.96 -8.19
CA TYR A 205 -11.08 2.33 -8.21
C TYR A 205 -12.17 3.34 -7.86
N ASP A 206 -11.76 4.54 -7.46
CA ASP A 206 -12.67 5.65 -7.23
C ASP A 206 -13.46 6.00 -8.50
N ASN A 207 -14.70 6.47 -8.36
CA ASN A 207 -15.55 6.88 -9.47
C ASN A 207 -15.17 8.26 -10.03
N GLU A 208 -13.93 8.38 -10.49
CA GLU A 208 -13.37 9.62 -11.04
C GLU A 208 -13.24 9.56 -12.57
N GLN A 209 -14.32 9.69 -13.30
CA GLN A 209 -14.42 9.53 -14.76
C GLN A 209 -13.52 10.48 -15.58
N ARG A 210 -13.00 11.55 -14.97
CA ARG A 210 -12.11 12.54 -15.59
C ARG A 210 -10.65 12.43 -15.13
N ASN A 211 -10.33 11.48 -14.25
CA ASN A 211 -8.99 11.27 -13.76
C ASN A 211 -8.23 10.32 -14.69
N SER A 212 -7.35 10.88 -15.52
CA SER A 212 -6.55 10.11 -16.47
C SER A 212 -5.66 9.05 -15.82
N GLU A 213 -5.20 9.27 -14.58
CA GLU A 213 -4.39 8.30 -13.85
C GLU A 213 -5.21 7.05 -13.50
N ILE A 214 -6.42 7.22 -12.96
CA ILE A 214 -7.33 6.11 -12.67
C ILE A 214 -7.69 5.35 -13.96
N ILE A 215 -8.05 6.06 -15.02
CA ILE A 215 -8.37 5.45 -16.32
C ILE A 215 -7.21 4.59 -16.83
N ASN A 216 -5.98 5.10 -16.73
CA ASN A 216 -4.79 4.37 -17.18
C ASN A 216 -4.50 3.16 -16.29
N ARG A 217 -4.73 3.25 -14.97
CA ARG A 217 -4.63 2.11 -14.05
C ARG A 217 -5.67 1.03 -14.39
N MET A 218 -6.93 1.42 -14.64
CA MET A 218 -7.98 0.48 -15.06
C MET A 218 -7.63 -0.23 -16.36
N LYS A 219 -7.13 0.50 -17.39
CA LYS A 219 -6.66 -0.12 -18.64
C LYS A 219 -5.56 -1.13 -18.39
N LYS A 220 -4.53 -0.77 -17.61
CA LYS A 220 -3.40 -1.65 -17.27
C LYS A 220 -3.86 -2.95 -16.58
N VAL A 221 -4.88 -2.88 -15.74
CA VAL A 221 -5.49 -4.02 -15.04
C VAL A 221 -6.23 -4.91 -16.02
N ILE A 222 -7.08 -4.33 -16.89
CA ILE A 222 -7.84 -5.05 -17.92
C ILE A 222 -6.88 -5.74 -18.90
N ASP A 223 -5.84 -5.06 -19.37
CA ASP A 223 -4.85 -5.59 -20.31
C ASP A 223 -4.05 -6.77 -19.71
N ARG A 224 -3.99 -6.86 -18.38
CA ARG A 224 -3.40 -7.99 -17.65
C ARG A 224 -4.36 -9.14 -17.38
N GLY A 225 -5.61 -9.03 -17.81
CA GLY A 225 -6.64 -10.07 -17.67
C GLY A 225 -7.35 -10.09 -16.32
N TYR A 226 -7.16 -9.08 -15.46
CA TYR A 226 -7.89 -8.98 -14.19
C TYR A 226 -9.25 -8.30 -14.39
N GLU A 227 -10.12 -8.53 -13.42
CA GLU A 227 -11.44 -7.90 -13.35
C GLU A 227 -11.35 -6.50 -12.74
N VAL A 228 -12.27 -5.63 -13.17
CA VAL A 228 -12.36 -4.26 -12.67
C VAL A 228 -13.82 -3.82 -12.53
N VAL A 229 -14.08 -3.04 -11.50
CA VAL A 229 -15.38 -2.39 -11.33
C VAL A 229 -15.42 -1.16 -12.24
N VAL A 230 -16.47 -1.09 -13.08
CA VAL A 230 -16.78 0.11 -13.87
C VAL A 230 -18.14 0.63 -13.41
N TRP A 231 -18.12 1.78 -12.74
CA TRP A 231 -19.31 2.34 -12.11
C TRP A 231 -20.37 2.76 -13.11
N PRO A 232 -21.67 2.60 -12.78
CA PRO A 232 -22.74 3.03 -13.64
C PRO A 232 -22.77 4.56 -13.77
N SER A 233 -23.16 5.06 -14.94
CA SER A 233 -23.10 6.50 -15.28
C SER A 233 -24.00 7.40 -14.42
N ASN A 234 -25.02 6.85 -13.79
CA ASN A 234 -25.94 7.55 -12.88
C ASN A 234 -25.45 7.62 -11.45
N LEU A 235 -24.37 6.89 -11.09
CA LEU A 235 -23.74 6.94 -9.77
C LEU A 235 -22.93 8.23 -9.65
N LYS A 236 -23.21 9.03 -8.61
CA LYS A 236 -22.60 10.35 -8.38
C LYS A 236 -21.50 10.30 -7.33
N GLU A 237 -21.59 9.36 -6.44
CA GLU A 237 -20.68 9.16 -5.31
C GLU A 237 -19.28 8.86 -5.84
N LYS A 238 -18.28 9.47 -5.19
CA LYS A 238 -16.89 9.40 -5.63
C LYS A 238 -16.22 8.07 -5.25
N ASP A 239 -16.38 7.66 -4.01
CA ASP A 239 -15.69 6.50 -3.41
C ASP A 239 -16.69 5.59 -2.68
N LEU A 240 -16.22 4.42 -2.25
CA LEU A 240 -17.06 3.44 -1.56
C LEU A 240 -17.65 3.97 -0.25
N ASN A 241 -16.92 4.86 0.42
CA ASN A 241 -17.43 5.48 1.64
C ASN A 241 -18.60 6.42 1.34
N ASP A 242 -18.49 7.27 0.32
CA ASP A 242 -19.58 8.15 -0.11
C ASP A 242 -20.80 7.34 -0.56
N MET A 243 -20.59 6.24 -1.29
CA MET A 243 -21.65 5.30 -1.67
C MET A 243 -22.37 4.70 -0.45
N LYS A 244 -21.58 4.27 0.55
CA LYS A 244 -22.13 3.76 1.81
C LYS A 244 -22.96 4.79 2.53
N MET A 245 -22.46 6.02 2.64
CA MET A 245 -23.16 7.14 3.27
C MET A 245 -24.43 7.54 2.52
N ALA A 246 -24.48 7.37 1.21
CA ALA A 246 -25.66 7.56 0.38
C ALA A 246 -26.69 6.41 0.51
N GLY A 247 -26.37 5.36 1.28
CA GLY A 247 -27.27 4.24 1.56
C GLY A 247 -27.22 3.08 0.58
N HIS A 248 -26.21 3.05 -0.31
CA HIS A 248 -26.03 1.91 -1.21
C HIS A 248 -25.57 0.65 -0.47
N ASP A 249 -26.02 -0.51 -0.96
CA ASP A 249 -25.37 -1.78 -0.66
C ASP A 249 -24.09 -1.89 -1.49
N VAL A 250 -22.98 -1.52 -0.86
CA VAL A 250 -21.68 -1.37 -1.52
C VAL A 250 -21.17 -2.70 -2.06
N GLN A 251 -21.36 -3.80 -1.33
CA GLN A 251 -20.92 -5.13 -1.78
C GLN A 251 -21.65 -5.53 -3.07
N SER A 252 -22.97 -5.47 -3.08
CA SER A 252 -23.79 -5.77 -4.26
C SER A 252 -23.46 -4.82 -5.41
N LEU A 253 -23.25 -3.54 -5.13
CA LEU A 253 -22.91 -2.54 -6.15
C LEU A 253 -21.59 -2.87 -6.85
N VAL A 254 -20.57 -3.32 -6.11
CA VAL A 254 -19.29 -3.76 -6.64
C VAL A 254 -19.47 -5.01 -7.50
N GLU A 255 -20.15 -6.04 -6.98
CA GLU A 255 -20.35 -7.32 -7.66
C GLU A 255 -21.11 -7.15 -8.99
N PHE A 256 -22.19 -6.36 -9.00
CA PHE A 256 -22.99 -6.12 -10.22
C PHE A 256 -22.28 -5.29 -11.30
N ASN A 257 -21.23 -4.54 -10.93
CA ASN A 257 -20.51 -3.68 -11.86
C ASN A 257 -19.05 -4.16 -12.09
N THR A 258 -18.79 -5.42 -11.82
CA THR A 258 -17.50 -6.08 -12.10
C THR A 258 -17.50 -6.63 -13.53
N TYR A 259 -16.48 -6.29 -14.30
CA TYR A 259 -16.31 -6.67 -15.70
C TYR A 259 -14.89 -7.14 -15.98
N SER A 260 -14.73 -7.96 -17.04
CA SER A 260 -13.42 -8.46 -17.49
C SER A 260 -13.28 -8.38 -19.01
N GLY A 261 -12.05 -8.50 -19.50
CA GLY A 261 -11.72 -8.63 -20.92
C GLY A 261 -12.33 -7.53 -21.80
N LEU A 262 -12.92 -7.91 -22.93
CA LEU A 262 -13.49 -6.98 -23.90
C LEU A 262 -14.69 -6.18 -23.32
N GLU A 263 -15.50 -6.82 -22.50
CA GLU A 263 -16.63 -6.13 -21.86
C GLU A 263 -16.16 -4.98 -20.96
N ALA A 264 -15.13 -5.22 -20.15
CA ALA A 264 -14.50 -4.18 -19.32
C ALA A 264 -13.94 -3.02 -20.16
N GLN A 265 -13.33 -3.32 -21.31
CA GLN A 265 -12.81 -2.29 -22.23
C GLN A 265 -13.95 -1.42 -22.80
N ILE A 266 -15.06 -2.03 -23.22
CA ILE A 266 -16.24 -1.32 -23.73
C ILE A 266 -16.82 -0.44 -22.62
N LYS A 267 -17.09 -1.03 -21.44
CA LYS A 267 -17.64 -0.30 -20.30
C LYS A 267 -16.75 0.86 -19.86
N LEU A 268 -15.44 0.65 -19.80
CA LEU A 268 -14.49 1.72 -19.49
C LEU A 268 -14.52 2.85 -20.55
N SER A 269 -14.68 2.49 -21.83
CA SER A 269 -14.78 3.47 -22.89
C SER A 269 -16.06 4.34 -22.80
N GLU A 270 -17.16 3.75 -22.36
CA GLU A 270 -18.43 4.45 -22.10
C GLU A 270 -18.36 5.31 -20.83
N TRP A 271 -17.68 4.82 -19.79
CA TRP A 271 -17.61 5.47 -18.48
C TRP A 271 -16.70 6.69 -18.44
N LYS A 272 -15.54 6.64 -19.10
CA LYS A 272 -14.55 7.74 -19.09
C LYS A 272 -15.08 9.00 -19.79
N LYS A 273 -14.70 10.16 -19.26
CA LYS A 273 -15.09 11.50 -19.80
C LYS A 273 -13.87 12.35 -20.16
N VAL A 274 -12.82 11.72 -20.67
CA VAL A 274 -11.58 12.32 -21.17
C VAL A 274 -11.17 11.63 -22.46
#